data_2e0219f8d2496a70b46a2d6881a77e3e
#
_entry.id   2e0219f8d2496a70b46a2d6881a77e3e
#
_cell.length_a   1.000
_cell.length_b   1.000
_cell.length_c   1.000
_cell.angle_alpha   90.00
_cell.angle_beta   90.00
_cell.angle_gamma   90.00
#
_symmetry.space_group_name_H-M   'P 1'
#
loop_
_entity.id
_entity.type
_entity.pdbx_description
1 polymer ?
#
loop_
_entity_poly.entity_id
_entity_poly.type
_entity_poly.pdbx_seq_one_letter_code
_entity_poly.pdbx_strand_id
1 'polypeptide(L)'
;MSEPFAFNLEPSSPKHSIAAILAGLNDFALERVARDVIREQRSRLEHAQALYEKLLTFEAEAPLDNETEDLRHDYRLALLMMRAHHQITSAVIDKLGRLPRLPEDETGH
;
A
#
# COMPACT_ATOMS: atom_id res chain seq x y z
N MET A 1 31.29 -9.79 2.57
CA MET A 1 30.71 -9.97 1.98
C MET A 1 29.68 -9.25 1.70
N SER A 2 29.39 -8.75 1.29
CA SER A 2 28.52 -7.96 1.18
C SER A 2 27.36 -8.45 0.71
N GLU A 3 26.35 -8.04 0.99
CA GLU A 3 25.29 -8.45 0.60
C GLU A 3 24.84 -7.93 -0.57
N PRO A 4 24.47 -8.61 -1.34
CA PRO A 4 24.11 -8.23 -2.58
C PRO A 4 22.94 -7.33 -2.60
N PHE A 5 22.08 -7.48 -1.70
CA PHE A 5 20.98 -6.68 -1.82
C PHE A 5 21.12 -5.45 -1.15
N ALA A 6 22.11 -5.26 -0.60
CA ALA A 6 22.20 -4.08 0.08
C ALA A 6 22.23 -2.94 -0.83
N PHE A 7 22.66 -3.22 -1.94
CA PHE A 7 22.87 -2.26 -2.77
C PHE A 7 21.77 -1.49 -3.19
N ASN A 8 20.92 -2.10 -3.51
CA ASN A 8 19.96 -1.49 -4.23
C ASN A 8 19.11 -0.71 -3.45
N LEU A 9 19.13 -0.90 -2.31
CA LEU A 9 18.23 -0.25 -1.59
C LEU A 9 18.75 0.78 -0.78
N GLU A 10 19.66 1.45 -1.10
CA GLU A 10 20.16 2.45 -0.38
C GLU A 10 19.15 3.35 0.11
N PRO A 11 18.61 3.16 1.22
CA PRO A 11 17.59 4.03 1.75
C PRO A 11 18.14 5.37 2.07
N SER A 12 19.42 5.44 2.23
CA SER A 12 20.00 6.71 2.57
C SER A 12 20.27 7.57 1.34
N SER A 13 20.03 7.06 0.17
CA SER A 13 20.28 7.85 -1.01
C SER A 13 19.24 8.93 -1.16
N PRO A 14 19.60 10.21 -1.18
CA PRO A 14 18.62 11.27 -1.27
C PRO A 14 17.80 11.22 -2.55
N LYS A 15 18.36 10.72 -3.62
CA LYS A 15 17.63 10.65 -4.85
C LYS A 15 16.48 9.69 -4.84
N HIS A 16 16.57 8.70 -4.02
CA HIS A 16 15.58 7.65 -4.02
C HIS A 16 14.67 7.67 -2.80
N SER A 17 14.77 8.67 -1.94
CA SER A 17 13.87 8.74 -0.80
C SER A 17 12.50 9.20 -1.28
N ILE A 18 11.49 8.86 -0.53
CA ILE A 18 10.13 9.29 -0.86
C ILE A 18 10.09 10.81 -0.91
N ALA A 19 10.69 11.47 0.07
CA ALA A 19 10.66 12.93 0.10
C ALA A 19 11.33 13.53 -1.12
N ALA A 20 12.46 12.95 -1.56
CA ALA A 20 13.16 13.49 -2.73
C ALA A 20 12.33 13.30 -4.00
N ILE A 21 11.68 12.14 -4.12
CA ILE A 21 10.87 11.89 -5.29
C ILE A 21 9.72 12.90 -5.36
N LEU A 22 9.06 13.12 -4.22
CA LEU A 22 7.92 14.03 -4.20
C LEU A 22 8.37 15.47 -4.42
N ALA A 23 9.54 15.83 -3.92
CA ALA A 23 10.03 17.19 -4.08
C ALA A 23 10.30 17.53 -5.55
N GLY A 24 10.53 16.53 -6.37
CA GLY A 24 10.78 16.77 -7.78
C GLY A 24 9.53 16.91 -8.63
N LEU A 25 8.35 16.81 -8.04
CA LEU A 25 7.11 16.86 -8.80
C LEU A 25 6.48 18.22 -8.74
N ASN A 26 5.94 18.68 -9.87
CA ASN A 26 5.15 19.90 -9.86
C ASN A 26 3.75 19.54 -9.38
N ASP A 27 2.91 20.57 -9.22
CA ASP A 27 1.58 20.37 -8.66
C ASP A 27 0.74 19.40 -9.47
N PHE A 28 0.81 19.48 -10.77
CA PHE A 28 0.03 18.61 -11.63
C PHE A 28 0.47 17.16 -11.46
N ALA A 29 1.77 16.93 -11.48
CA ALA A 29 2.30 15.57 -11.34
C ALA A 29 2.02 15.02 -9.94
N LEU A 30 2.11 15.87 -8.92
CA LEU A 30 1.86 15.46 -7.57
C LEU A 30 0.39 15.07 -7.37
N GLU A 31 -0.52 15.83 -7.96
CA GLU A 31 -1.93 15.51 -7.90
C GLU A 31 -2.22 14.16 -8.55
N ARG A 32 -1.58 13.91 -9.67
CA ARG A 32 -1.77 12.67 -10.40
C ARG A 32 -1.26 11.48 -9.59
N VAL A 33 -0.08 11.63 -9.00
CA VAL A 33 0.48 10.59 -8.15
C VAL A 33 -0.43 10.34 -6.95
N ALA A 34 -0.97 11.42 -6.36
CA ALA A 34 -1.83 11.27 -5.21
C ALA A 34 -3.08 10.46 -5.54
N ARG A 35 -3.67 10.71 -6.70
CA ARG A 35 -4.85 9.95 -7.10
C ARG A 35 -4.53 8.47 -7.25
N ASP A 36 -3.42 8.17 -7.90
CA ASP A 36 -3.04 6.77 -8.14
C ASP A 36 -2.69 6.07 -6.82
N VAL A 37 -2.02 6.76 -5.92
CA VAL A 37 -1.64 6.20 -4.65
C VAL A 37 -2.88 5.90 -3.81
N ILE A 38 -3.88 6.77 -3.85
CA ILE A 38 -5.11 6.54 -3.10
C ILE A 38 -5.88 5.36 -3.67
N ARG A 39 -5.94 5.24 -5.00
CA ARG A 39 -6.60 4.10 -5.60
C ARG A 39 -5.92 2.80 -5.22
N GLU A 40 -4.60 2.81 -5.21
CA GLU A 40 -3.86 1.62 -4.82
C GLU A 40 -4.10 1.31 -3.35
N GLN A 41 -4.19 2.31 -2.50
CA GLN A 41 -4.45 2.09 -1.08
C GLN A 41 -5.82 1.44 -0.88
N ARG A 42 -6.82 1.91 -1.61
CA ARG A 42 -8.15 1.32 -1.53
C ARG A 42 -8.15 -0.13 -1.98
N SER A 43 -7.42 -0.41 -3.06
CA SER A 43 -7.33 -1.76 -3.58
C SER A 43 -6.67 -2.70 -2.56
N ARG A 44 -5.63 -2.23 -1.90
CA ARG A 44 -4.94 -3.04 -0.90
C ARG A 44 -5.81 -3.30 0.32
N LEU A 45 -6.61 -2.31 0.70
CA LEU A 45 -7.52 -2.48 1.82
C LEU A 45 -8.60 -3.53 1.47
N GLU A 46 -9.15 -3.44 0.27
CA GLU A 46 -10.17 -4.39 -0.16
C GLU A 46 -9.62 -5.80 -0.23
N HIS A 47 -8.40 -5.93 -0.71
CA HIS A 47 -7.76 -7.24 -0.81
C HIS A 47 -7.55 -7.84 0.59
N ALA A 48 -7.05 -7.05 1.53
CA ALA A 48 -6.84 -7.53 2.88
C ALA A 48 -8.16 -7.92 3.53
N GLN A 49 -9.21 -7.15 3.28
CA GLN A 49 -10.50 -7.43 3.87
C GLN A 49 -11.10 -8.72 3.30
N ALA A 50 -10.95 -8.95 1.99
CA ALA A 50 -11.44 -10.17 1.38
C ALA A 50 -10.71 -11.39 1.93
N LEU A 51 -9.40 -11.26 2.14
CA LEU A 51 -8.63 -12.37 2.72
C LEU A 51 -9.05 -12.62 4.16
N TYR A 52 -9.34 -11.56 4.90
CA TYR A 52 -9.76 -11.71 6.28
C TYR A 52 -11.08 -12.50 6.36
N GLU A 53 -12.03 -12.16 5.52
CA GLU A 53 -13.32 -12.83 5.53
C GLU A 53 -13.20 -14.30 5.15
N LYS A 54 -12.36 -14.57 4.16
CA LYS A 54 -12.13 -15.95 3.75
C LYS A 54 -11.43 -16.72 4.87
N LEU A 55 -10.47 -16.09 5.53
CA LEU A 55 -9.74 -16.73 6.60
C LEU A 55 -10.66 -17.07 7.76
N LEU A 56 -11.60 -16.20 8.10
CA LEU A 56 -12.54 -16.50 9.18
C LEU A 56 -13.30 -17.77 8.91
N THR A 57 -13.75 -17.97 7.67
CA THR A 57 -14.48 -19.17 7.32
C THR A 57 -13.59 -20.41 7.43
N PHE A 58 -12.37 -20.32 6.91
CA PHE A 58 -11.47 -21.47 6.94
C PHE A 58 -11.06 -21.81 8.38
N GLU A 59 -10.87 -20.80 9.22
CA GLU A 59 -10.49 -21.07 10.59
C GLU A 59 -11.62 -21.72 11.37
N ALA A 60 -12.84 -21.40 11.03
CA ALA A 60 -13.97 -22.01 11.69
C ALA A 60 -14.14 -23.48 11.28
N GLU A 61 -13.82 -23.78 10.03
CA GLU A 61 -14.03 -25.13 9.52
C GLU A 61 -12.83 -26.05 9.60
N ALA A 62 -11.65 -25.55 9.39
CA ALA A 62 -10.47 -26.39 9.36
C ALA A 62 -9.23 -25.63 9.85
N PRO A 63 -9.19 -25.28 11.13
CA PRO A 63 -8.13 -24.42 11.66
C PRO A 63 -6.71 -24.97 11.51
N LEU A 64 -6.56 -26.27 11.41
CA LEU A 64 -5.23 -26.84 11.32
C LEU A 64 -4.83 -27.25 9.91
N ASP A 65 -5.67 -26.95 8.95
CA ASP A 65 -5.40 -27.33 7.59
C ASP A 65 -4.26 -26.47 7.00
N ASN A 66 -3.50 -27.05 6.10
CA ASN A 66 -2.42 -26.32 5.44
C ASN A 66 -2.96 -25.16 4.63
N GLU A 67 -4.12 -25.34 4.03
CA GLU A 67 -4.73 -24.29 3.25
C GLU A 67 -5.09 -23.11 4.14
N THR A 68 -5.55 -23.37 5.35
CA THR A 68 -5.86 -22.31 6.30
C THR A 68 -4.59 -21.58 6.71
N GLU A 69 -3.50 -22.31 6.89
CA GLU A 69 -2.24 -21.67 7.25
C GLU A 69 -1.72 -20.79 6.11
N ASP A 70 -1.90 -21.24 4.87
CA ASP A 70 -1.51 -20.42 3.72
C ASP A 70 -2.34 -19.15 3.66
N LEU A 71 -3.61 -19.22 4.00
CA LEU A 71 -4.46 -18.03 4.03
C LEU A 71 -4.02 -17.08 5.13
N ARG A 72 -3.60 -17.61 6.27
CA ARG A 72 -3.08 -16.76 7.33
C ARG A 72 -1.86 -16.00 6.86
N HIS A 73 -0.99 -16.71 6.16
CA HIS A 73 0.21 -16.09 5.63
C HIS A 73 -0.15 -14.99 4.63
N ASP A 74 -1.06 -15.29 3.72
CA ASP A 74 -1.46 -14.33 2.69
C ASP A 74 -2.09 -13.10 3.32
N TYR A 75 -2.90 -13.30 4.34
CA TYR A 75 -3.53 -12.19 5.02
C TYR A 75 -2.49 -11.32 5.74
N ARG A 76 -1.54 -11.94 6.41
CA ARG A 76 -0.48 -11.20 7.09
C ARG A 76 0.34 -10.38 6.12
N LEU A 77 0.65 -10.98 4.97
CA LEU A 77 1.40 -10.28 3.95
C LEU A 77 0.59 -9.09 3.40
N ALA A 78 -0.70 -9.30 3.18
CA ALA A 78 -1.56 -8.22 2.69
C ALA A 78 -1.62 -7.08 3.69
N LEU A 79 -1.66 -7.38 5.00
CA LEU A 79 -1.65 -6.34 6.01
C LEU A 79 -0.35 -5.56 6.02
N LEU A 80 0.77 -6.26 5.89
CA LEU A 80 2.06 -5.59 5.87
C LEU A 80 2.18 -4.65 4.67
N MET A 81 1.74 -5.14 3.51
CA MET A 81 1.82 -4.33 2.30
C MET A 81 0.87 -3.14 2.37
N MET A 82 -0.29 -3.33 2.98
CA MET A 82 -1.24 -2.24 3.14
C MET A 82 -0.66 -1.18 4.06
N ARG A 83 -0.01 -1.61 5.16
CA ARG A 83 0.57 -0.66 6.10
C ARG A 83 1.71 0.10 5.47
N ALA A 84 2.57 -0.59 4.73
CA ALA A 84 3.69 0.06 4.07
C ALA A 84 3.19 1.08 3.06
N HIS A 85 2.18 0.70 2.30
CA HIS A 85 1.64 1.60 1.29
C HIS A 85 0.94 2.79 1.94
N HIS A 86 0.35 2.58 3.10
CA HIS A 86 -0.31 3.67 3.81
C HIS A 86 0.69 4.77 4.17
N GLN A 87 1.92 4.41 4.49
CA GLN A 87 2.93 5.41 4.78
C GLN A 87 3.25 6.24 3.55
N ILE A 88 3.28 5.61 2.38
CA ILE A 88 3.48 6.32 1.14
C ILE A 88 2.30 7.26 0.90
N THR A 89 1.10 6.76 1.09
CA THR A 89 -0.11 7.55 0.87
C THR A 89 -0.11 8.79 1.77
N SER A 90 0.23 8.62 3.04
CA SER A 90 0.27 9.73 3.97
C SER A 90 1.30 10.78 3.56
N ALA A 91 2.46 10.33 3.12
CA ALA A 91 3.50 11.26 2.70
C ALA A 91 3.06 12.07 1.48
N VAL A 92 2.39 11.42 0.55
CA VAL A 92 1.94 12.09 -0.67
C VAL A 92 0.84 13.11 -0.35
N ILE A 93 -0.11 12.73 0.49
CA ILE A 93 -1.19 13.62 0.86
C ILE A 93 -0.65 14.82 1.63
N ASP A 94 0.31 14.58 2.53
CA ASP A 94 0.90 15.67 3.29
C ASP A 94 1.61 16.65 2.36
N LYS A 95 2.30 16.13 1.36
CA LYS A 95 3.01 16.99 0.43
C LYS A 95 2.03 17.80 -0.41
N LEU A 96 0.94 17.17 -0.84
CA LEU A 96 -0.06 17.85 -1.65
C LEU A 96 -0.82 18.88 -0.81
N GLY A 97 -0.98 18.61 0.48
CA GLY A 97 -1.67 19.53 1.38
C GLY A 97 -3.17 19.37 1.43
N ARG A 98 -3.72 18.43 0.73
CA ARG A 98 -5.15 18.18 0.69
C ARG A 98 -5.41 16.83 0.05
N LEU A 99 -6.63 16.34 0.18
CA LEU A 99 -7.01 15.12 -0.49
C LEU A 99 -7.39 15.44 -1.93
N PRO A 100 -6.88 14.68 -2.88
CA PRO A 100 -7.27 14.93 -4.27
C PRO A 100 -8.67 14.42 -4.51
N ARG A 101 -9.36 15.04 -5.46
CA ARG A 101 -10.69 14.61 -5.80
C ARG A 101 -10.60 13.51 -6.85
N LEU A 102 -11.18 12.39 -6.61
CA LEU A 102 -11.18 11.29 -7.56
C LEU A 102 -12.48 11.30 -8.34
N PRO A 103 -12.43 11.03 -9.64
CA PRO A 103 -13.65 11.01 -10.43
C PRO A 103 -14.71 10.03 -9.91
N GLU A 104 -14.26 8.90 -9.43
CA GLU A 104 -15.20 7.92 -8.92
C GLU A 104 -15.91 8.41 -7.67
N ASP A 105 -15.31 9.33 -6.90
CA ASP A 105 -15.96 9.88 -5.73
C ASP A 105 -17.04 10.87 -6.16
N GLU A 106 -16.86 11.52 -7.28
CA GLU A 106 -17.82 12.50 -7.74
C GLU A 106 -19.07 11.87 -8.27
N THR A 107 -18.97 10.64 -8.75
CA THR A 107 -20.13 10.00 -9.32
C THR A 107 -20.79 9.07 -8.36
N GLY A 108 -20.33 8.98 -7.17
CA GLY A 108 -20.83 8.01 -6.26
C GLY A 108 -22.04 8.44 -5.49
N HIS A 109 -22.91 9.15 -6.05
CA HIS A 109 -24.11 9.44 -5.29
C HIS A 109 -25.27 9.74 -6.15
#